data_735ab44325a61211792174fb049fcb36
#
_entry.id   735ab44325a61211792174fb049fcb36
#
_cell.length_a   1.000
_cell.length_b   1.000
_cell.length_c   1.000
_cell.angle_alpha   90.00
_cell.angle_beta   90.00
_cell.angle_gamma   90.00
#
_symmetry.space_group_name_H-M   'P 1'
#
loop_
_entity.id
_entity.type
_entity.pdbx_description
1 polymer ?
#
loop_
_entity_poly.entity_id
_entity_poly.type
_entity_poly.pdbx_seq_one_letter_code
_entity_poly.pdbx_strand_id
1 'polypeptide(L)'
;MSKNLTMFEKIWNKHIVAEPENQPEILYIDLHLVHEVTSPQAFEGLRINNRKVRRPDLTIATVDHNITTDDTRTQIIKDEIARKQVETIRENCKSNNITLFDVWDKEQGIVHVIGPEQGYTQPGMTIVCGDSHTSTHGAFGALAFGIGTSEVEHVLATQTLRQRKPKTMKVEFTGSLSKGVTAKDMVLKLIGQIGTAGGTGYVMEYTGEAVKSLNMEGRMTICNMSIEGGARAGMIAPDQITYDWMKGRSKVPKGADWEKAIKKWDELRSDIDAVYDSYVEVDCDDLEPFVSWGTNPSQVLPVSAKIPSPDDYDVSIESQSCANALEYMGLKPGTKIEEINVDRVFIGSCTNARLTDLRSAAAIIEGK
;
A
#
# COMPACT_ATOMS: atom_id res chain seq x y z
N MET A 1 -29.91 -12.12 -12.04
CA MET A 1 -28.83 -13.13 -12.14
C MET A 1 -27.68 -12.64 -11.30
N SER A 2 -27.30 -13.37 -10.26
CA SER A 2 -26.08 -13.09 -9.49
C SER A 2 -24.93 -13.17 -10.49
N LYS A 3 -24.27 -12.05 -10.72
CA LYS A 3 -23.02 -12.06 -11.48
C LYS A 3 -21.97 -12.58 -10.51
N ASN A 4 -21.17 -13.58 -10.88
CA ASN A 4 -20.06 -14.12 -10.09
C ASN A 4 -18.94 -13.08 -10.05
N LEU A 5 -19.06 -12.10 -9.13
CA LEU A 5 -18.21 -10.93 -9.05
C LEU A 5 -17.08 -11.11 -8.04
N THR A 6 -15.91 -10.62 -8.40
CA THR A 6 -14.80 -10.41 -7.47
C THR A 6 -15.11 -9.26 -6.51
N MET A 7 -14.42 -9.21 -5.37
CA MET A 7 -14.51 -8.09 -4.42
C MET A 7 -14.21 -6.75 -5.11
N PHE A 8 -13.17 -6.72 -5.94
CA PHE A 8 -12.85 -5.55 -6.75
C PHE A 8 -14.05 -5.10 -7.60
N GLU A 9 -14.68 -6.00 -8.32
CA GLU A 9 -15.81 -5.67 -9.20
C GLU A 9 -17.03 -5.19 -8.44
N LYS A 10 -17.31 -5.76 -7.26
CA LYS A 10 -18.39 -5.31 -6.39
C LYS A 10 -18.19 -3.87 -5.95
N ILE A 11 -16.95 -3.51 -5.55
CA ILE A 11 -16.61 -2.16 -5.13
C ILE A 11 -16.61 -1.22 -6.34
N TRP A 12 -15.97 -1.61 -7.44
CA TRP A 12 -15.91 -0.82 -8.67
C TRP A 12 -17.30 -0.44 -9.17
N ASN A 13 -18.15 -1.42 -9.39
CA ASN A 13 -19.50 -1.22 -9.94
C ASN A 13 -20.36 -0.31 -9.03
N LYS A 14 -20.15 -0.35 -7.73
CA LYS A 14 -20.87 0.47 -6.76
C LYS A 14 -20.43 1.94 -6.77
N HIS A 15 -19.23 2.23 -7.27
CA HIS A 15 -18.65 3.57 -7.28
C HIS A 15 -18.67 4.24 -8.66
N ILE A 16 -19.18 3.57 -9.69
CA ILE A 16 -19.37 4.18 -11.00
C ILE A 16 -20.40 5.30 -10.92
N VAL A 17 -19.96 6.51 -11.26
CA VAL A 17 -20.80 7.72 -11.37
C VAL A 17 -21.31 7.90 -12.80
N ALA A 18 -20.46 7.61 -13.78
CA ALA A 18 -20.78 7.68 -15.19
C ALA A 18 -19.87 6.75 -16.02
N GLU A 19 -20.43 6.25 -17.10
CA GLU A 19 -19.78 5.41 -18.12
C GLU A 19 -19.84 6.12 -19.48
N PRO A 20 -18.95 7.10 -19.75
CA PRO A 20 -18.94 7.79 -21.04
C PRO A 20 -18.54 6.83 -22.17
N GLU A 21 -19.22 6.91 -23.29
CA GLU A 21 -18.95 6.05 -24.44
C GLU A 21 -17.50 6.20 -24.93
N ASN A 22 -16.79 5.09 -25.08
CA ASN A 22 -15.39 5.00 -25.53
C ASN A 22 -14.38 5.78 -24.66
N GLN A 23 -14.70 6.06 -23.40
CA GLN A 23 -13.81 6.75 -22.44
C GLN A 23 -13.68 5.93 -21.16
N PRO A 24 -12.67 6.25 -20.31
CA PRO A 24 -12.59 5.68 -18.98
C PRO A 24 -13.83 6.00 -18.14
N GLU A 25 -14.23 5.05 -17.30
CA GLU A 25 -15.31 5.22 -16.33
C GLU A 25 -14.97 6.31 -15.31
N ILE A 26 -15.98 6.95 -14.76
CA ILE A 26 -15.84 7.95 -13.71
C ILE A 26 -16.25 7.31 -12.39
N LEU A 27 -15.31 7.22 -11.46
CA LEU A 27 -15.52 6.65 -10.13
C LEU A 27 -15.69 7.75 -9.09
N TYR A 28 -16.61 7.55 -8.15
CA TYR A 28 -16.67 8.34 -6.93
C TYR A 28 -15.53 7.92 -5.98
N ILE A 29 -14.94 8.87 -5.26
CA ILE A 29 -13.87 8.62 -4.29
C ILE A 29 -14.41 8.91 -2.89
N ASP A 30 -14.41 7.88 -2.02
CA ASP A 30 -14.92 8.00 -0.64
C ASP A 30 -13.94 8.72 0.29
N LEU A 31 -12.64 8.54 0.06
CA LEU A 31 -11.60 9.16 0.89
C LEU A 31 -10.42 9.62 0.03
N HIS A 32 -10.05 10.88 0.16
CA HIS A 32 -8.87 11.45 -0.44
C HIS A 32 -7.83 11.77 0.64
N LEU A 33 -6.71 11.06 0.62
CA LEU A 33 -5.58 11.32 1.50
C LEU A 33 -4.57 12.23 0.79
N VAL A 34 -4.06 13.22 1.52
CA VAL A 34 -3.19 14.26 0.95
C VAL A 34 -1.98 14.47 1.85
N HIS A 35 -0.82 14.67 1.25
CA HIS A 35 0.41 15.02 1.96
C HIS A 35 1.15 16.17 1.28
N GLU A 36 2.20 16.68 1.89
CA GLU A 36 2.86 17.92 1.51
C GLU A 36 3.62 17.86 0.18
N VAL A 37 3.99 16.67 -0.30
CA VAL A 37 4.85 16.54 -1.50
C VAL A 37 4.05 16.70 -2.80
N THR A 38 2.91 16.02 -2.95
CA THR A 38 2.14 15.97 -4.20
C THR A 38 0.98 16.96 -4.27
N SER A 39 0.69 17.67 -3.18
CA SER A 39 -0.48 18.56 -3.09
C SER A 39 -0.25 20.01 -3.51
N PRO A 40 0.95 20.62 -3.40
CA PRO A 40 1.11 22.06 -3.69
C PRO A 40 0.62 22.48 -5.06
N GLN A 41 1.04 21.75 -6.12
CA GLN A 41 0.65 22.04 -7.49
C GLN A 41 -0.84 21.77 -7.75
N ALA A 42 -1.42 20.75 -7.10
CA ALA A 42 -2.83 20.44 -7.20
C ALA A 42 -3.71 21.59 -6.65
N PHE A 43 -3.37 22.13 -5.48
CA PHE A 43 -4.06 23.32 -4.94
C PHE A 43 -3.82 24.59 -5.76
N GLU A 44 -2.63 24.75 -6.33
CA GLU A 44 -2.34 25.85 -7.25
C GLU A 44 -3.23 25.77 -8.49
N GLY A 45 -3.38 24.57 -9.09
CA GLY A 45 -4.28 24.35 -10.21
C GLY A 45 -5.73 24.71 -9.88
N LEU A 46 -6.22 24.40 -8.67
CA LEU A 46 -7.54 24.85 -8.21
C LEU A 46 -7.65 26.38 -8.18
N ARG A 47 -6.63 27.07 -7.64
CA ARG A 47 -6.63 28.56 -7.58
C ARG A 47 -6.65 29.20 -8.96
N ILE A 48 -5.77 28.73 -9.85
CA ILE A 48 -5.69 29.26 -11.24
C ILE A 48 -7.02 29.07 -11.98
N ASN A 49 -7.68 27.93 -11.78
CA ASN A 49 -8.95 27.61 -12.42
C ASN A 49 -10.18 28.12 -11.65
N ASN A 50 -9.98 28.90 -10.57
CA ASN A 50 -11.05 29.40 -9.69
C ASN A 50 -12.00 28.29 -9.20
N ARG A 51 -11.44 27.13 -8.82
CA ARG A 51 -12.17 25.97 -8.31
C ARG A 51 -11.96 25.83 -6.80
N LYS A 52 -12.97 25.29 -6.14
CA LYS A 52 -12.93 24.96 -4.70
C LYS A 52 -12.79 23.47 -4.49
N VAL A 53 -12.30 23.07 -3.32
CA VAL A 53 -12.35 21.68 -2.89
C VAL A 53 -13.82 21.27 -2.73
N ARG A 54 -14.20 20.17 -3.40
CA ARG A 54 -15.59 19.70 -3.47
C ARG A 54 -16.09 19.11 -2.16
N ARG A 55 -15.25 18.26 -1.52
CA ARG A 55 -15.59 17.52 -0.31
C ARG A 55 -14.43 17.57 0.70
N PRO A 56 -14.23 18.72 1.35
CA PRO A 56 -13.19 18.83 2.38
C PRO A 56 -13.40 17.88 3.56
N ASP A 57 -14.63 17.46 3.81
CA ASP A 57 -15.01 16.46 4.81
C ASP A 57 -14.57 15.03 4.47
N LEU A 58 -14.29 14.73 3.21
CA LEU A 58 -13.76 13.45 2.71
C LEU A 58 -12.28 13.56 2.31
N THR A 59 -11.63 14.65 2.64
CA THR A 59 -10.21 14.89 2.39
C THR A 59 -9.48 15.03 3.71
N ILE A 60 -8.44 14.21 3.91
CA ILE A 60 -7.61 14.20 5.13
C ILE A 60 -6.17 14.45 4.73
N ALA A 61 -5.51 15.34 5.42
CA ALA A 61 -4.12 15.70 5.17
C ALA A 61 -3.20 15.35 6.34
N THR A 62 -1.95 15.07 6.04
CA THR A 62 -0.87 14.93 7.03
C THR A 62 0.43 15.49 6.47
N VAL A 63 1.39 15.74 7.34
CA VAL A 63 2.78 16.01 6.99
C VAL A 63 3.62 14.83 7.46
N ASP A 64 4.24 14.10 6.54
CA ASP A 64 4.94 12.86 6.83
C ASP A 64 6.19 12.59 5.97
N HIS A 65 6.35 13.27 4.84
CA HIS A 65 7.47 13.05 3.92
C HIS A 65 8.66 14.00 4.19
N ASN A 66 8.38 15.26 4.54
CA ASN A 66 9.40 16.32 4.65
C ASN A 66 9.65 16.77 6.10
N ILE A 67 9.41 15.89 7.05
CA ILE A 67 9.68 16.12 8.46
C ILE A 67 10.66 15.08 8.99
N THR A 68 11.49 15.49 9.94
CA THR A 68 12.39 14.56 10.64
C THR A 68 11.61 13.66 11.59
N THR A 69 12.17 12.47 11.87
CA THR A 69 11.62 11.51 12.83
C THR A 69 12.22 11.66 14.24
N ASP A 70 13.14 12.58 14.42
CA ASP A 70 13.76 12.86 15.72
C ASP A 70 12.99 13.92 16.54
N ASP A 71 13.48 14.24 17.74
CA ASP A 71 12.86 15.18 18.67
C ASP A 71 12.81 16.63 18.13
N THR A 72 13.52 16.93 17.02
CA THR A 72 13.52 18.25 16.39
C THR A 72 12.38 18.46 15.42
N ARG A 73 11.53 17.46 15.18
CA ARG A 73 10.44 17.50 14.20
C ARG A 73 9.46 18.68 14.35
N THR A 74 9.34 19.23 15.55
CA THR A 74 8.52 20.42 15.85
C THR A 74 9.27 21.74 15.70
N GLN A 75 10.56 21.69 15.38
CA GLN A 75 11.41 22.87 15.17
C GLN A 75 11.34 23.35 13.72
N ILE A 76 12.11 24.38 13.41
CA ILE A 76 12.18 24.93 12.04
C ILE A 76 12.87 23.88 11.14
N ILE A 77 12.18 23.50 10.08
CA ILE A 77 12.73 22.62 9.02
C ILE A 77 13.85 23.41 8.30
N LYS A 78 15.06 22.86 8.34
CA LYS A 78 16.25 23.54 7.79
C LYS A 78 16.26 23.58 6.27
N ASP A 79 15.84 22.49 5.63
CA ASP A 79 15.71 22.46 4.18
C ASP A 79 14.59 23.40 3.73
N GLU A 80 14.91 24.31 2.82
CA GLU A 80 13.99 25.36 2.38
C GLU A 80 12.84 24.81 1.56
N ILE A 81 13.08 23.81 0.72
CA ILE A 81 12.05 23.18 -0.14
C ILE A 81 11.09 22.41 0.73
N ALA A 82 11.58 21.55 1.62
CA ALA A 82 10.78 20.80 2.57
C ALA A 82 9.92 21.73 3.45
N ARG A 83 10.53 22.77 4.00
CA ARG A 83 9.81 23.77 4.79
C ARG A 83 8.69 24.43 4.00
N LYS A 84 8.95 24.88 2.76
CA LYS A 84 7.93 25.51 1.91
C LYS A 84 6.78 24.56 1.60
N GLN A 85 7.05 23.30 1.35
CA GLN A 85 6.00 22.30 1.09
C GLN A 85 5.12 22.09 2.32
N VAL A 86 5.70 21.98 3.51
CA VAL A 86 4.96 21.83 4.77
C VAL A 86 4.13 23.10 5.10
N GLU A 87 4.71 24.28 4.93
CA GLU A 87 3.97 25.55 5.10
C GLU A 87 2.82 25.67 4.10
N THR A 88 3.04 25.27 2.85
CA THR A 88 2.03 25.32 1.80
C THR A 88 0.83 24.40 2.08
N ILE A 89 1.07 23.17 2.57
CA ILE A 89 -0.07 22.28 2.91
C ILE A 89 -0.87 22.83 4.08
N ARG A 90 -0.21 23.43 5.09
CA ARG A 90 -0.87 24.12 6.22
C ARG A 90 -1.83 25.22 5.75
N GLU A 91 -1.35 26.10 4.86
CA GLU A 91 -2.14 27.16 4.28
C GLU A 91 -3.30 26.63 3.43
N ASN A 92 -3.04 25.63 2.60
CA ASN A 92 -4.04 25.00 1.74
C ASN A 92 -5.14 24.32 2.56
N CYS A 93 -4.79 23.56 3.58
CA CYS A 93 -5.77 22.90 4.45
C CYS A 93 -6.62 23.90 5.21
N LYS A 94 -5.99 24.94 5.79
CA LYS A 94 -6.70 26.03 6.49
C LYS A 94 -7.69 26.76 5.57
N SER A 95 -7.24 27.10 4.36
CA SER A 95 -8.06 27.88 3.40
C SER A 95 -9.22 27.07 2.82
N ASN A 96 -9.14 25.74 2.82
CA ASN A 96 -10.15 24.84 2.26
C ASN A 96 -10.93 24.05 3.32
N ASN A 97 -10.74 24.31 4.61
CA ASN A 97 -11.35 23.60 5.73
C ASN A 97 -11.08 22.08 5.71
N ILE A 98 -9.87 21.67 5.32
CA ILE A 98 -9.43 20.28 5.32
C ILE A 98 -8.81 19.96 6.67
N THR A 99 -9.12 18.78 7.23
CA THR A 99 -8.46 18.27 8.45
C THR A 99 -7.00 17.97 8.14
N LEU A 100 -6.09 18.61 8.85
CA LEU A 100 -4.65 18.36 8.78
C LEU A 100 -4.17 17.79 10.10
N PHE A 101 -3.47 16.65 10.06
CA PHE A 101 -2.68 16.12 11.16
C PHE A 101 -1.24 16.63 11.01
N ASP A 102 -0.93 17.68 11.76
CA ASP A 102 0.40 18.33 11.72
C ASP A 102 1.32 17.75 12.80
N VAL A 103 2.59 18.11 12.77
CA VAL A 103 3.65 17.61 13.67
C VAL A 103 3.37 17.80 15.16
N TRP A 104 2.43 18.69 15.52
CA TRP A 104 2.01 18.92 16.91
C TRP A 104 0.82 18.06 17.34
N ASP A 105 0.14 17.41 16.40
CA ASP A 105 -1.02 16.60 16.69
C ASP A 105 -0.60 15.21 17.18
N LYS A 106 -1.30 14.68 18.18
CA LYS A 106 -1.03 13.34 18.70
C LYS A 106 -1.30 12.23 17.69
N GLU A 107 -2.23 12.50 16.81
CA GLU A 107 -2.68 11.60 15.75
C GLU A 107 -1.85 11.74 14.46
N GLN A 108 -0.82 12.62 14.44
CA GLN A 108 0.06 12.77 13.29
C GLN A 108 0.88 11.49 13.07
N GLY A 109 1.05 11.12 11.82
CA GLY A 109 1.83 9.96 11.40
C GLY A 109 1.85 9.82 9.89
N ILE A 110 2.48 8.75 9.43
CA ILE A 110 2.54 8.40 8.00
C ILE A 110 1.11 8.28 7.44
N VAL A 111 0.86 8.83 6.29
CA VAL A 111 -0.48 8.91 5.66
C VAL A 111 -1.19 7.56 5.58
N HIS A 112 -0.47 6.47 5.27
CA HIS A 112 -1.02 5.12 5.21
C HIS A 112 -1.11 4.41 6.57
N VAL A 113 -0.70 5.06 7.65
CA VAL A 113 -0.87 4.61 9.03
C VAL A 113 -2.05 5.33 9.68
N ILE A 114 -2.16 6.65 9.52
CA ILE A 114 -3.22 7.42 10.16
C ILE A 114 -4.62 7.05 9.65
N GLY A 115 -4.77 6.78 8.35
CA GLY A 115 -6.04 6.38 7.76
C GLY A 115 -6.65 5.16 8.46
N PRO A 116 -5.93 4.03 8.52
CA PRO A 116 -6.32 2.86 9.28
C PRO A 116 -6.47 3.10 10.78
N GLU A 117 -5.46 3.68 11.43
CA GLU A 117 -5.43 3.79 12.90
C GLU A 117 -6.52 4.70 13.45
N GLN A 118 -6.91 5.74 12.72
CA GLN A 118 -8.04 6.59 13.09
C GLN A 118 -9.38 5.99 12.66
N GLY A 119 -9.39 4.95 11.80
CA GLY A 119 -10.59 4.30 11.29
C GLY A 119 -11.25 5.01 10.12
N TYR A 120 -10.53 5.91 9.42
CA TYR A 120 -10.99 6.48 8.16
C TYR A 120 -11.03 5.45 7.05
N THR A 121 -10.08 4.50 7.04
CA THR A 121 -10.07 3.38 6.13
C THR A 121 -11.10 2.34 6.55
N GLN A 122 -12.07 2.04 5.67
CA GLN A 122 -13.11 1.05 5.94
C GLN A 122 -13.35 0.16 4.72
N PRO A 123 -13.83 -1.08 4.92
CA PRO A 123 -14.11 -1.99 3.82
C PRO A 123 -15.12 -1.41 2.81
N GLY A 124 -14.87 -1.68 1.55
CA GLY A 124 -15.74 -1.28 0.45
C GLY A 124 -15.58 0.16 -0.02
N MET A 125 -14.69 0.94 0.59
CA MET A 125 -14.39 2.31 0.16
C MET A 125 -13.45 2.35 -1.04
N THR A 126 -13.54 3.43 -1.81
CA THR A 126 -12.52 3.87 -2.77
C THR A 126 -11.63 4.92 -2.12
N ILE A 127 -10.32 4.70 -2.09
CA ILE A 127 -9.35 5.57 -1.40
C ILE A 127 -8.22 5.92 -2.36
N VAL A 128 -7.88 7.21 -2.45
CA VAL A 128 -6.77 7.68 -3.27
C VAL A 128 -5.85 8.62 -2.50
N CYS A 129 -4.58 8.63 -2.91
CA CYS A 129 -3.54 9.52 -2.40
C CYS A 129 -2.50 9.76 -3.49
N GLY A 130 -1.76 10.86 -3.41
CA GLY A 130 -0.61 11.13 -4.27
C GLY A 130 0.64 10.28 -3.98
N ASP A 131 0.45 9.05 -3.50
CA ASP A 131 1.49 8.10 -3.10
C ASP A 131 1.09 6.68 -3.54
N SER A 132 2.03 5.94 -4.14
CA SER A 132 1.80 4.58 -4.65
C SER A 132 1.40 3.59 -3.56
N HIS A 133 1.95 3.72 -2.33
CA HIS A 133 1.64 2.85 -1.20
C HIS A 133 0.23 3.03 -0.62
N THR A 134 -0.62 3.83 -1.25
CA THR A 134 -2.06 3.89 -0.97
C THR A 134 -2.71 2.49 -1.04
N SER A 135 -2.13 1.58 -1.80
CA SER A 135 -2.52 0.16 -1.85
C SER A 135 -2.59 -0.51 -0.46
N THR A 136 -1.86 -0.01 0.54
CA THR A 136 -1.91 -0.48 1.94
C THR A 136 -3.34 -0.62 2.47
N HIS A 137 -4.22 0.32 2.12
CA HIS A 137 -5.60 0.35 2.60
C HIS A 137 -6.44 -0.82 2.07
N GLY A 138 -5.98 -1.49 1.00
CA GLY A 138 -6.59 -2.71 0.49
C GLY A 138 -6.60 -3.88 1.46
N ALA A 139 -5.73 -3.88 2.48
CA ALA A 139 -5.73 -4.83 3.59
C ALA A 139 -7.06 -4.86 4.38
N PHE A 140 -7.83 -3.78 4.28
CA PHE A 140 -9.15 -3.64 4.91
C PHE A 140 -10.31 -3.95 3.95
N GLY A 141 -10.04 -4.41 2.74
CA GLY A 141 -11.06 -4.61 1.71
C GLY A 141 -11.53 -3.29 1.06
N ALA A 142 -10.69 -2.27 1.04
CA ALA A 142 -10.91 -1.05 0.28
C ALA A 142 -10.24 -1.14 -1.10
N LEU A 143 -10.82 -0.51 -2.12
CA LEU A 143 -10.14 -0.29 -3.40
C LEU A 143 -9.30 0.98 -3.29
N ALA A 144 -8.01 0.80 -3.07
CA ALA A 144 -7.10 1.90 -2.74
C ALA A 144 -5.87 1.91 -3.66
N PHE A 145 -5.55 3.07 -4.23
CA PHE A 145 -4.43 3.20 -5.16
C PHE A 145 -3.87 4.62 -5.27
N GLY A 146 -2.59 4.69 -5.64
CA GLY A 146 -1.90 5.94 -5.87
C GLY A 146 -2.35 6.67 -7.13
N ILE A 147 -2.31 8.00 -7.11
CA ILE A 147 -2.68 8.88 -8.22
C ILE A 147 -1.63 9.97 -8.43
N GLY A 148 -1.53 10.48 -9.66
CA GLY A 148 -0.61 11.58 -9.99
C GLY A 148 -1.14 12.93 -9.54
N THR A 149 -0.27 13.95 -9.47
CA THR A 149 -0.59 15.31 -8.99
C THR A 149 -1.79 15.95 -9.73
N SER A 150 -1.91 15.77 -11.04
CA SER A 150 -3.07 16.28 -11.80
C SER A 150 -4.36 15.54 -11.47
N GLU A 151 -4.28 14.26 -11.10
CA GLU A 151 -5.43 13.51 -10.60
C GLU A 151 -5.81 13.95 -9.18
N VAL A 152 -4.82 14.31 -8.34
CA VAL A 152 -5.07 14.92 -7.01
C VAL A 152 -5.89 16.21 -7.17
N GLU A 153 -5.51 17.12 -8.10
CA GLU A 153 -6.31 18.31 -8.44
C GLU A 153 -7.73 17.94 -8.85
N HIS A 154 -7.86 16.95 -9.73
CA HIS A 154 -9.16 16.51 -10.23
C HIS A 154 -10.05 15.97 -9.10
N VAL A 155 -9.53 15.13 -8.22
CA VAL A 155 -10.29 14.59 -7.07
C VAL A 155 -10.67 15.71 -6.09
N LEU A 156 -9.75 16.63 -5.77
CA LEU A 156 -10.07 17.80 -4.94
C LEU A 156 -11.23 18.60 -5.52
N ALA A 157 -11.25 18.82 -6.85
CA ALA A 157 -12.27 19.61 -7.52
C ALA A 157 -13.63 18.91 -7.64
N THR A 158 -13.65 17.57 -7.78
CA THR A 158 -14.85 16.85 -8.23
C THR A 158 -15.28 15.71 -7.30
N GLN A 159 -14.42 15.22 -6.45
CA GLN A 159 -14.54 13.99 -5.67
C GLN A 159 -14.72 12.74 -6.54
N THR A 160 -14.27 12.79 -7.77
CA THR A 160 -14.33 11.69 -8.73
C THR A 160 -13.01 11.52 -9.44
N LEU A 161 -12.82 10.36 -10.08
CA LEU A 161 -11.63 10.06 -10.84
C LEU A 161 -11.98 9.28 -12.11
N ARG A 162 -11.35 9.61 -13.23
CA ARG A 162 -11.44 8.84 -14.47
C ARG A 162 -10.45 7.69 -14.43
N GLN A 163 -10.94 6.46 -14.53
CA GLN A 163 -10.09 5.27 -14.54
C GLN A 163 -10.58 4.24 -15.54
N ARG A 164 -9.64 3.62 -16.25
CA ARG A 164 -9.95 2.38 -16.98
C ARG A 164 -10.02 1.23 -15.97
N LYS A 165 -11.04 0.39 -16.09
CA LYS A 165 -11.19 -0.78 -15.21
C LYS A 165 -9.97 -1.69 -15.34
N PRO A 166 -9.20 -1.92 -14.27
CA PRO A 166 -8.11 -2.90 -14.26
C PRO A 166 -8.64 -4.31 -14.43
N LYS A 167 -7.75 -5.21 -14.85
CA LYS A 167 -7.97 -6.65 -14.76
C LYS A 167 -7.85 -7.14 -13.31
N THR A 168 -8.33 -8.35 -13.07
CA THR A 168 -8.27 -9.00 -11.75
C THR A 168 -7.27 -10.14 -11.74
N MET A 169 -6.45 -10.21 -10.69
CA MET A 169 -5.52 -11.31 -10.45
C MET A 169 -5.80 -11.90 -9.06
N LYS A 170 -6.11 -13.19 -9.00
CA LYS A 170 -6.14 -13.93 -7.72
C LYS A 170 -4.72 -14.38 -7.40
N VAL A 171 -4.24 -14.02 -6.21
CA VAL A 171 -2.98 -14.52 -5.66
C VAL A 171 -3.31 -15.36 -4.43
N GLU A 172 -3.03 -16.66 -4.50
CA GLU A 172 -3.35 -17.61 -3.43
C GLU A 172 -2.06 -18.05 -2.73
N PHE A 173 -1.95 -17.70 -1.45
CA PHE A 173 -0.86 -18.16 -0.59
C PHE A 173 -1.33 -19.41 0.19
N THR A 174 -0.88 -20.56 -0.28
CA THR A 174 -1.22 -21.86 0.31
C THR A 174 -0.27 -22.23 1.45
N GLY A 175 -0.62 -23.26 2.23
CA GLY A 175 0.20 -23.75 3.33
C GLY A 175 0.26 -22.83 4.55
N SER A 176 1.31 -22.99 5.35
CA SER A 176 1.51 -22.32 6.63
C SER A 176 2.90 -21.69 6.73
N LEU A 177 3.01 -20.58 7.48
CA LEU A 177 4.29 -19.89 7.65
C LEU A 177 5.15 -20.57 8.72
N SER A 178 6.39 -20.85 8.38
CA SER A 178 7.41 -21.29 9.32
C SER A 178 7.77 -20.19 10.32
N LYS A 179 8.33 -20.59 11.47
CA LYS A 179 8.79 -19.63 12.48
C LYS A 179 9.88 -18.73 11.90
N GLY A 180 9.71 -17.40 12.03
CA GLY A 180 10.64 -16.40 11.54
C GLY A 180 10.29 -15.86 10.15
N VAL A 181 9.37 -16.50 9.43
CA VAL A 181 8.83 -16.04 8.17
C VAL A 181 7.69 -15.03 8.42
N THR A 182 7.67 -13.95 7.66
CA THR A 182 6.71 -12.85 7.80
C THR A 182 5.92 -12.62 6.51
N ALA A 183 4.94 -11.76 6.58
CA ALA A 183 4.18 -11.31 5.39
C ALA A 183 5.08 -10.67 4.32
N LYS A 184 6.21 -10.08 4.72
CA LYS A 184 7.17 -9.49 3.79
C LYS A 184 7.86 -10.57 2.95
N ASP A 185 8.18 -11.70 3.54
CA ASP A 185 8.79 -12.83 2.83
C ASP A 185 7.83 -13.41 1.80
N MET A 186 6.53 -13.51 2.14
CA MET A 186 5.48 -13.94 1.21
C MET A 186 5.43 -13.06 -0.04
N VAL A 187 5.35 -11.74 0.16
CA VAL A 187 5.24 -10.82 -0.98
C VAL A 187 6.54 -10.69 -1.76
N LEU A 188 7.71 -10.80 -1.12
CA LEU A 188 9.00 -10.88 -1.81
C LEU A 188 9.09 -12.14 -2.69
N LYS A 189 8.65 -13.29 -2.18
CA LYS A 189 8.55 -14.53 -2.96
C LYS A 189 7.65 -14.35 -4.18
N LEU A 190 6.48 -13.76 -3.99
CA LEU A 190 5.56 -13.44 -5.09
C LEU A 190 6.24 -12.55 -6.15
N ILE A 191 6.85 -11.43 -5.73
CA ILE A 191 7.51 -10.51 -6.64
C ILE A 191 8.67 -11.19 -7.38
N GLY A 192 9.44 -12.03 -6.70
CA GLY A 192 10.47 -12.86 -7.33
C GLY A 192 9.91 -13.81 -8.40
N GLN A 193 8.70 -14.34 -8.18
CA GLN A 193 8.03 -15.26 -9.09
C GLN A 193 7.43 -14.57 -10.33
N ILE A 194 6.76 -13.41 -10.15
CA ILE A 194 6.07 -12.71 -11.25
C ILE A 194 6.89 -11.58 -11.89
N GLY A 195 7.97 -11.18 -11.25
CA GLY A 195 8.76 -10.01 -11.65
C GLY A 195 8.11 -8.68 -11.26
N THR A 196 8.83 -7.57 -11.43
CA THR A 196 8.36 -6.20 -11.11
C THR A 196 7.23 -5.69 -12.01
N ALA A 197 6.95 -6.34 -13.12
CA ALA A 197 5.91 -5.97 -14.07
C ALA A 197 4.75 -6.98 -14.16
N GLY A 198 4.83 -8.11 -13.44
CA GLY A 198 3.85 -9.20 -13.53
C GLY A 198 2.43 -8.78 -13.15
N GLY A 199 2.28 -7.81 -12.26
CA GLY A 199 1.01 -7.24 -11.84
C GLY A 199 0.52 -6.06 -12.65
N THR A 200 1.23 -5.65 -13.71
CA THR A 200 0.89 -4.44 -14.46
C THR A 200 -0.51 -4.53 -15.08
N GLY A 201 -1.35 -3.56 -14.74
CA GLY A 201 -2.73 -3.50 -15.21
C GLY A 201 -3.72 -4.36 -14.41
N TYR A 202 -3.28 -4.98 -13.31
CA TYR A 202 -4.11 -5.79 -12.44
C TYR A 202 -4.37 -5.13 -11.08
N VAL A 203 -5.51 -5.47 -10.50
CA VAL A 203 -5.75 -5.43 -9.05
C VAL A 203 -5.58 -6.86 -8.55
N MET A 204 -4.70 -7.05 -7.56
CA MET A 204 -4.44 -8.34 -6.93
C MET A 204 -5.37 -8.57 -5.75
N GLU A 205 -6.06 -9.70 -5.70
CA GLU A 205 -6.80 -10.15 -4.53
C GLU A 205 -6.04 -11.30 -3.87
N TYR A 206 -5.57 -11.06 -2.66
CA TYR A 206 -4.81 -12.01 -1.88
C TYR A 206 -5.69 -12.92 -1.06
N THR A 207 -5.49 -14.21 -1.22
CA THR A 207 -6.29 -15.27 -0.60
C THR A 207 -5.38 -16.39 -0.08
N GLY A 208 -5.99 -17.45 0.44
CA GLY A 208 -5.27 -18.63 0.92
C GLY A 208 -5.12 -18.67 2.44
N GLU A 209 -4.65 -19.81 2.93
CA GLU A 209 -4.58 -20.08 4.37
C GLU A 209 -3.51 -19.26 5.07
N ALA A 210 -2.37 -19.05 4.41
CA ALA A 210 -1.30 -18.22 4.94
C ALA A 210 -1.77 -16.76 5.12
N VAL A 211 -2.53 -16.18 4.17
CA VAL A 211 -3.10 -14.82 4.32
C VAL A 211 -4.09 -14.73 5.48
N LYS A 212 -4.95 -15.75 5.64
CA LYS A 212 -5.93 -15.78 6.73
C LYS A 212 -5.28 -15.82 8.12
N SER A 213 -4.08 -16.39 8.23
CA SER A 213 -3.33 -16.46 9.48
C SER A 213 -2.65 -15.14 9.89
N LEU A 214 -2.50 -14.20 8.95
CA LEU A 214 -1.83 -12.93 9.21
C LEU A 214 -2.65 -11.98 10.08
N ASN A 215 -1.96 -11.27 10.97
CA ASN A 215 -2.50 -10.07 11.60
C ASN A 215 -2.67 -8.93 10.58
N MET A 216 -3.32 -7.84 10.99
CA MET A 216 -3.57 -6.71 10.08
C MET A 216 -2.30 -6.04 9.58
N GLU A 217 -1.26 -5.97 10.40
CA GLU A 217 0.03 -5.39 10.02
C GLU A 217 0.68 -6.18 8.88
N GLY A 218 0.65 -7.51 8.95
CA GLY A 218 1.11 -8.37 7.86
C GLY A 218 0.27 -8.20 6.58
N ARG A 219 -1.06 -8.12 6.71
CA ARG A 219 -1.95 -7.86 5.56
C ARG A 219 -1.68 -6.50 4.92
N MET A 220 -1.43 -5.46 5.73
CA MET A 220 -1.05 -4.14 5.23
C MET A 220 0.29 -4.20 4.50
N THR A 221 1.27 -4.97 4.97
CA THR A 221 2.56 -5.16 4.29
C THR A 221 2.39 -5.78 2.91
N ILE A 222 1.60 -6.85 2.76
CA ILE A 222 1.36 -7.48 1.44
C ILE A 222 0.67 -6.50 0.48
N CYS A 223 -0.40 -5.84 0.92
CA CYS A 223 -1.11 -4.88 0.08
C CYS A 223 -0.24 -3.67 -0.27
N ASN A 224 0.59 -3.18 0.67
CA ASN A 224 1.55 -2.11 0.43
C ASN A 224 2.50 -2.47 -0.70
N MET A 225 3.12 -3.64 -0.64
CA MET A 225 4.13 -4.09 -1.59
C MET A 225 3.56 -4.66 -2.90
N SER A 226 2.27 -4.60 -3.13
CA SER A 226 1.67 -4.97 -4.44
C SER A 226 2.21 -4.10 -5.58
N ILE A 227 2.60 -2.88 -5.25
CA ILE A 227 3.11 -1.89 -6.21
C ILE A 227 4.49 -2.29 -6.75
N GLU A 228 5.34 -2.91 -5.92
CA GLU A 228 6.65 -3.43 -6.33
C GLU A 228 6.53 -4.59 -7.32
N GLY A 229 5.40 -5.30 -7.31
CA GLY A 229 5.03 -6.29 -8.34
C GLY A 229 4.35 -5.67 -9.56
N GLY A 230 4.21 -4.33 -9.64
CA GLY A 230 3.60 -3.59 -10.73
C GLY A 230 2.07 -3.49 -10.69
N ALA A 231 1.41 -4.00 -9.65
CA ALA A 231 -0.04 -3.97 -9.55
C ALA A 231 -0.60 -2.55 -9.32
N ARG A 232 -1.84 -2.33 -9.76
CA ARG A 232 -2.57 -1.09 -9.48
C ARG A 232 -2.97 -0.97 -8.02
N ALA A 233 -3.34 -2.09 -7.40
CA ALA A 233 -3.72 -2.22 -6.00
C ALA A 233 -3.62 -3.68 -5.57
N GLY A 234 -3.45 -3.90 -4.25
CA GLY A 234 -3.63 -5.18 -3.60
C GLY A 234 -4.82 -5.13 -2.64
N MET A 235 -5.57 -6.21 -2.53
CA MET A 235 -6.77 -6.26 -1.70
C MET A 235 -6.85 -7.58 -0.93
N ILE A 236 -7.38 -7.51 0.29
CA ILE A 236 -7.72 -8.68 1.11
C ILE A 236 -9.16 -8.52 1.58
N ALA A 237 -9.97 -9.56 1.42
CA ALA A 237 -11.35 -9.54 1.88
C ALA A 237 -11.41 -9.35 3.40
N PRO A 238 -12.27 -8.44 3.90
CA PRO A 238 -12.39 -8.20 5.33
C PRO A 238 -12.96 -9.44 6.03
N ASP A 239 -12.47 -9.71 7.23
CA ASP A 239 -12.88 -10.81 8.09
C ASP A 239 -12.88 -10.40 9.56
N GLN A 240 -13.02 -11.37 10.48
CA GLN A 240 -13.07 -11.10 11.90
C GLN A 240 -11.78 -10.41 12.43
N ILE A 241 -10.60 -10.75 11.88
CA ILE A 241 -9.32 -10.09 12.23
C ILE A 241 -9.39 -8.60 11.86
N THR A 242 -9.92 -8.28 10.69
CA THR A 242 -10.12 -6.91 10.24
C THR A 242 -11.09 -6.16 11.18
N TYR A 243 -12.21 -6.78 11.53
CA TYR A 243 -13.23 -6.15 12.39
C TYR A 243 -12.72 -5.93 13.80
N ASP A 244 -12.04 -6.91 14.40
CA ASP A 244 -11.47 -6.80 15.75
C ASP A 244 -10.41 -5.69 15.81
N TRP A 245 -9.57 -5.57 14.76
CA TRP A 245 -8.58 -4.52 14.67
C TRP A 245 -9.18 -3.12 14.51
N MET A 246 -10.29 -2.98 13.77
CA MET A 246 -10.98 -1.70 13.55
C MET A 246 -11.84 -1.28 14.73
N LYS A 247 -12.36 -2.22 15.50
CA LYS A 247 -13.33 -1.97 16.56
C LYS A 247 -12.84 -0.94 17.58
N GLY A 248 -13.67 0.08 17.84
CA GLY A 248 -13.37 1.12 18.83
C GLY A 248 -12.53 2.29 18.34
N ARG A 249 -12.04 2.27 17.11
CA ARG A 249 -11.32 3.40 16.51
C ARG A 249 -12.26 4.60 16.30
N SER A 250 -11.69 5.81 16.26
CA SER A 250 -12.46 7.05 16.39
C SER A 250 -13.50 7.26 15.28
N LYS A 251 -13.20 6.85 14.05
CA LYS A 251 -14.02 7.11 12.85
C LYS A 251 -14.82 5.91 12.35
N VAL A 252 -14.70 4.75 12.97
CA VAL A 252 -15.55 3.61 12.60
C VAL A 252 -16.96 3.75 13.17
N PRO A 253 -17.97 3.13 12.55
CA PRO A 253 -19.33 3.07 13.09
C PRO A 253 -19.34 2.50 14.52
N LYS A 254 -20.33 2.89 15.32
CA LYS A 254 -20.45 2.46 16.73
C LYS A 254 -21.84 1.88 17.01
N GLY A 255 -21.91 1.01 18.02
CA GLY A 255 -23.18 0.41 18.46
C GLY A 255 -23.91 -0.33 17.35
N ALA A 256 -25.19 -0.06 17.16
CA ALA A 256 -25.99 -0.74 16.13
C ALA A 256 -25.53 -0.49 14.69
N ASP A 257 -24.86 0.62 14.43
CA ASP A 257 -24.34 0.92 13.10
C ASP A 257 -23.07 0.11 12.79
N TRP A 258 -22.32 -0.28 13.82
CA TRP A 258 -21.20 -1.22 13.67
C TRP A 258 -21.69 -2.59 13.19
N GLU A 259 -22.74 -3.14 13.80
CA GLU A 259 -23.32 -4.44 13.39
C GLU A 259 -23.88 -4.40 11.96
N LYS A 260 -24.49 -3.28 11.57
CA LYS A 260 -24.96 -3.08 10.19
C LYS A 260 -23.79 -2.98 9.20
N ALA A 261 -22.69 -2.33 9.62
CA ALA A 261 -21.50 -2.19 8.79
C ALA A 261 -20.86 -3.56 8.53
N ILE A 262 -20.66 -4.39 9.56
CA ILE A 262 -20.13 -5.76 9.40
C ILE A 262 -20.92 -6.55 8.37
N LYS A 263 -22.26 -6.55 8.46
CA LYS A 263 -23.10 -7.27 7.50
C LYS A 263 -22.85 -6.82 6.06
N LYS A 264 -22.71 -5.51 5.83
CA LYS A 264 -22.39 -4.95 4.50
C LYS A 264 -20.97 -5.29 4.05
N TRP A 265 -20.01 -5.33 4.98
CA TRP A 265 -18.63 -5.66 4.70
C TRP A 265 -18.45 -7.14 4.37
N ASP A 266 -19.21 -8.04 5.00
CA ASP A 266 -19.22 -9.47 4.67
C ASP A 266 -19.71 -9.73 3.24
N GLU A 267 -20.60 -8.90 2.69
CA GLU A 267 -21.09 -9.00 1.31
C GLU A 267 -20.02 -8.64 0.25
N LEU A 268 -18.91 -8.00 0.66
CA LEU A 268 -17.84 -7.59 -0.26
C LEU A 268 -17.00 -8.77 -0.75
N ARG A 269 -16.91 -9.85 0.00
CA ARG A 269 -16.10 -11.02 -0.39
C ARG A 269 -16.44 -11.46 -1.79
N SER A 270 -15.42 -11.85 -2.55
CA SER A 270 -15.63 -12.42 -3.89
C SER A 270 -16.59 -13.60 -3.85
N ASP A 271 -17.47 -13.70 -4.84
CA ASP A 271 -18.39 -14.83 -4.96
C ASP A 271 -17.60 -16.12 -5.15
N ILE A 272 -18.16 -17.26 -4.73
CA ILE A 272 -17.47 -18.55 -4.77
C ILE A 272 -17.03 -18.95 -6.19
N ASP A 273 -17.82 -18.54 -7.19
CA ASP A 273 -17.57 -18.79 -8.62
C ASP A 273 -17.04 -17.54 -9.34
N ALA A 274 -16.44 -16.57 -8.59
CA ALA A 274 -15.88 -15.38 -9.20
C ALA A 274 -14.75 -15.73 -10.19
N VAL A 275 -14.75 -15.07 -11.32
CA VAL A 275 -13.78 -15.30 -12.39
C VAL A 275 -12.72 -14.20 -12.36
N TYR A 276 -11.46 -14.61 -12.32
CA TYR A 276 -10.30 -13.73 -12.40
C TYR A 276 -9.63 -13.83 -13.77
N ASP A 277 -9.04 -12.71 -14.22
CA ASP A 277 -8.28 -12.69 -15.48
C ASP A 277 -6.94 -13.42 -15.39
N SER A 278 -6.39 -13.55 -14.18
CA SER A 278 -5.14 -14.26 -13.90
C SER A 278 -5.15 -14.92 -12.52
N TYR A 279 -4.34 -15.97 -12.36
CA TYR A 279 -4.16 -16.71 -11.12
C TYR A 279 -2.68 -16.98 -10.88
N VAL A 280 -2.25 -16.75 -9.65
CA VAL A 280 -0.89 -17.05 -9.17
C VAL A 280 -1.01 -17.78 -7.84
N GLU A 281 -0.30 -18.88 -7.69
CA GLU A 281 -0.17 -19.62 -6.44
C GLU A 281 1.25 -19.48 -5.89
N VAL A 282 1.35 -19.30 -4.58
CA VAL A 282 2.60 -19.24 -3.83
C VAL A 282 2.49 -20.19 -2.65
N ASP A 283 3.28 -21.26 -2.68
CA ASP A 283 3.38 -22.21 -1.58
C ASP A 283 4.24 -21.62 -0.46
N CYS A 284 3.72 -21.64 0.77
CA CYS A 284 4.34 -21.09 1.97
C CYS A 284 4.87 -22.16 2.93
N ASP A 285 4.67 -23.45 2.70
CA ASP A 285 5.04 -24.49 3.67
C ASP A 285 6.55 -24.56 3.94
N ASP A 286 7.36 -24.40 2.89
CA ASP A 286 8.82 -24.37 3.00
C ASP A 286 9.41 -22.97 2.76
N LEU A 287 8.61 -21.93 2.95
CA LEU A 287 9.08 -20.57 2.78
C LEU A 287 10.11 -20.21 3.85
N GLU A 288 11.25 -19.70 3.40
CA GLU A 288 12.30 -19.12 4.25
C GLU A 288 12.18 -17.59 4.31
N PRO A 289 12.87 -16.92 5.23
CA PRO A 289 13.06 -15.48 5.15
C PRO A 289 13.75 -15.07 3.84
N PHE A 290 13.24 -14.02 3.18
CA PHE A 290 13.72 -13.52 1.90
C PHE A 290 14.44 -12.20 2.04
N VAL A 291 15.43 -11.96 1.19
CA VAL A 291 16.14 -10.68 1.07
C VAL A 291 16.23 -10.24 -0.38
N SER A 292 16.19 -8.94 -0.61
CA SER A 292 16.58 -8.33 -1.89
C SER A 292 18.10 -8.17 -1.88
N TRP A 293 18.77 -8.86 -2.81
CA TRP A 293 20.23 -8.82 -2.94
C TRP A 293 20.73 -7.81 -3.97
N GLY A 294 19.84 -7.31 -4.82
CA GLY A 294 20.17 -6.48 -5.96
C GLY A 294 19.52 -5.09 -5.93
N THR A 295 19.27 -4.52 -7.11
CA THR A 295 18.83 -3.14 -7.31
C THR A 295 17.36 -2.99 -7.67
N ASN A 296 16.62 -4.10 -7.77
CA ASN A 296 15.17 -4.07 -8.01
C ASN A 296 14.43 -5.11 -7.13
N PRO A 297 13.13 -4.91 -6.88
CA PRO A 297 12.35 -5.75 -5.98
C PRO A 297 12.18 -7.23 -6.41
N SER A 298 12.46 -7.59 -7.66
CA SER A 298 12.41 -9.00 -8.09
C SER A 298 13.73 -9.74 -7.91
N GLN A 299 14.82 -9.03 -7.62
CA GLN A 299 16.12 -9.63 -7.29
C GLN A 299 16.14 -10.07 -5.83
N VAL A 300 15.38 -11.13 -5.53
CA VAL A 300 15.16 -11.66 -4.19
C VAL A 300 15.55 -13.12 -4.11
N LEU A 301 16.03 -13.53 -2.96
CA LEU A 301 16.45 -14.91 -2.65
C LEU A 301 16.15 -15.24 -1.20
N PRO A 302 15.95 -16.52 -0.86
CA PRO A 302 15.95 -16.95 0.54
C PRO A 302 17.33 -16.73 1.16
N VAL A 303 17.35 -16.49 2.47
CA VAL A 303 18.60 -16.18 3.21
C VAL A 303 19.65 -17.31 3.14
N SER A 304 19.23 -18.56 2.93
CA SER A 304 20.12 -19.72 2.77
C SER A 304 20.81 -19.78 1.39
N ALA A 305 20.38 -18.98 0.43
CA ALA A 305 20.86 -19.04 -0.96
C ALA A 305 22.24 -18.38 -1.13
N LYS A 306 22.78 -18.53 -2.33
CA LYS A 306 24.00 -17.86 -2.78
C LYS A 306 23.65 -16.80 -3.82
N ILE A 307 24.43 -15.73 -3.82
CA ILE A 307 24.34 -14.67 -4.83
C ILE A 307 24.56 -15.28 -6.22
N PRO A 308 23.66 -15.02 -7.19
CA PRO A 308 23.75 -15.63 -8.52
C PRO A 308 24.88 -15.05 -9.37
N SER A 309 25.27 -15.80 -10.41
CA SER A 309 26.14 -15.35 -11.47
C SER A 309 25.33 -14.84 -12.65
N PRO A 310 25.83 -13.85 -13.43
CA PRO A 310 25.24 -13.52 -14.72
C PRO A 310 25.10 -14.73 -15.66
N ASP A 311 25.97 -15.73 -15.51
CA ASP A 311 25.95 -16.97 -16.31
C ASP A 311 24.81 -17.92 -15.93
N ASP A 312 24.12 -17.68 -14.82
CA ASP A 312 22.97 -18.47 -14.39
C ASP A 312 21.68 -18.09 -15.15
N TYR A 313 21.72 -17.05 -15.99
CA TYR A 313 20.57 -16.55 -16.73
C TYR A 313 20.70 -16.78 -18.24
N ASP A 314 19.71 -17.46 -18.82
CA ASP A 314 19.65 -17.70 -20.28
C ASP A 314 19.32 -16.45 -21.09
N VAL A 315 18.64 -15.48 -20.48
CA VAL A 315 18.19 -14.26 -21.15
C VAL A 315 19.22 -13.13 -20.94
N SER A 316 19.73 -12.58 -22.05
CA SER A 316 20.79 -11.56 -22.02
C SER A 316 20.44 -10.30 -21.18
N ILE A 317 19.16 -9.91 -21.13
CA ILE A 317 18.72 -8.76 -20.33
C ILE A 317 18.80 -9.10 -18.83
N GLU A 318 18.44 -10.30 -18.43
CA GLU A 318 18.50 -10.75 -17.04
C GLU A 318 19.95 -10.92 -16.58
N SER A 319 20.78 -11.52 -17.43
CA SER A 319 22.23 -11.63 -17.21
C SER A 319 22.88 -10.26 -17.03
N GLN A 320 22.56 -9.29 -17.90
CA GLN A 320 23.08 -7.92 -17.79
C GLN A 320 22.55 -7.22 -16.53
N SER A 321 21.27 -7.41 -16.18
CA SER A 321 20.68 -6.87 -14.95
C SER A 321 21.37 -7.42 -13.71
N CYS A 322 21.68 -8.71 -13.70
CA CYS A 322 22.44 -9.35 -12.62
C CYS A 322 23.84 -8.74 -12.52
N ALA A 323 24.58 -8.62 -13.64
CA ALA A 323 25.91 -8.03 -13.65
C ALA A 323 25.93 -6.60 -13.09
N ASN A 324 24.99 -5.76 -13.53
CA ASN A 324 24.87 -4.38 -13.05
C ASN A 324 24.54 -4.32 -11.55
N ALA A 325 23.67 -5.20 -11.08
CA ALA A 325 23.30 -5.28 -9.66
C ALA A 325 24.49 -5.71 -8.79
N LEU A 326 25.26 -6.70 -9.24
CA LEU A 326 26.48 -7.16 -8.54
C LEU A 326 27.52 -6.06 -8.42
N GLU A 327 27.75 -5.32 -9.51
CA GLU A 327 28.68 -4.17 -9.53
C GLU A 327 28.21 -3.08 -8.54
N TYR A 328 26.94 -2.68 -8.62
CA TYR A 328 26.36 -1.63 -7.76
C TYR A 328 26.41 -2.00 -6.29
N MET A 329 26.04 -3.23 -5.96
CA MET A 329 25.99 -3.74 -4.58
C MET A 329 27.37 -4.16 -4.04
N GLY A 330 28.39 -4.25 -4.89
CA GLY A 330 29.72 -4.74 -4.52
C GLY A 330 29.74 -6.22 -4.12
N LEU A 331 28.81 -7.02 -4.66
CA LEU A 331 28.67 -8.45 -4.35
C LEU A 331 29.40 -9.32 -5.35
N LYS A 332 29.81 -10.52 -4.88
CA LYS A 332 30.48 -11.52 -5.73
C LYS A 332 29.57 -12.72 -5.94
N PRO A 333 29.44 -13.25 -7.16
CA PRO A 333 28.72 -14.48 -7.42
C PRO A 333 29.19 -15.61 -6.51
N GLY A 334 28.26 -16.48 -6.08
CA GLY A 334 28.53 -17.61 -5.22
C GLY A 334 28.72 -17.33 -3.73
N THR A 335 28.76 -16.03 -3.33
CA THR A 335 28.78 -15.66 -1.91
C THR A 335 27.47 -16.07 -1.25
N LYS A 336 27.52 -16.72 -0.10
CA LYS A 336 26.31 -17.02 0.69
C LYS A 336 25.74 -15.72 1.27
N ILE A 337 24.43 -15.57 1.21
CA ILE A 337 23.76 -14.37 1.71
C ILE A 337 24.05 -14.18 3.22
N GLU A 338 24.07 -15.25 4.00
CA GLU A 338 24.36 -15.22 5.44
C GLU A 338 25.79 -14.75 5.78
N GLU A 339 26.71 -14.80 4.80
CA GLU A 339 28.12 -14.37 4.98
C GLU A 339 28.36 -12.91 4.61
N ILE A 340 27.30 -12.20 4.13
CA ILE A 340 27.40 -10.77 3.76
C ILE A 340 27.37 -9.92 5.02
N ASN A 341 28.43 -9.14 5.25
CA ASN A 341 28.49 -8.21 6.38
C ASN A 341 27.59 -7.00 6.15
N VAL A 342 26.86 -6.62 7.19
CA VAL A 342 25.99 -5.44 7.23
C VAL A 342 26.49 -4.50 8.33
N ASP A 343 26.89 -3.27 7.96
CA ASP A 343 27.42 -2.28 8.90
C ASP A 343 26.31 -1.49 9.62
N ARG A 344 25.16 -1.29 8.94
CA ARG A 344 24.02 -0.52 9.46
C ARG A 344 22.71 -1.16 9.06
N VAL A 345 21.76 -1.18 9.99
CA VAL A 345 20.40 -1.64 9.78
C VAL A 345 19.45 -0.46 9.99
N PHE A 346 18.60 -0.19 9.01
CA PHE A 346 17.51 0.77 9.12
C PHE A 346 16.17 0.04 9.18
N ILE A 347 15.36 0.36 10.19
CA ILE A 347 13.99 -0.14 10.33
C ILE A 347 13.08 1.07 10.33
N GLY A 348 12.32 1.25 9.25
CA GLY A 348 11.42 2.38 9.08
C GLY A 348 10.74 2.29 7.72
N SER A 349 9.52 2.68 7.61
CA SER A 349 8.71 2.98 6.42
C SER A 349 7.22 2.66 6.67
N CYS A 350 6.33 3.07 5.76
CA CYS A 350 4.91 2.67 5.79
C CYS A 350 4.72 1.18 5.58
N THR A 351 5.69 0.49 4.96
CA THR A 351 5.60 -0.92 4.60
C THR A 351 5.61 -1.82 5.83
N ASN A 352 6.60 -1.65 6.71
CA ASN A 352 6.87 -2.63 7.77
C ASN A 352 7.61 -2.02 8.98
N ALA A 353 7.10 -0.92 9.53
CA ALA A 353 7.65 -0.29 10.74
C ALA A 353 6.53 0.20 11.69
N ARG A 354 5.42 -0.52 11.73
CA ARG A 354 4.37 -0.28 12.71
C ARG A 354 4.83 -0.74 14.09
N LEU A 355 4.12 -0.35 15.14
CA LEU A 355 4.51 -0.65 16.51
C LEU A 355 4.75 -2.14 16.77
N THR A 356 3.94 -3.02 16.17
CA THR A 356 4.10 -4.48 16.27
C THR A 356 5.36 -4.97 15.57
N ASP A 357 5.70 -4.39 14.41
CA ASP A 357 6.92 -4.72 13.67
C ASP A 357 8.16 -4.31 14.47
N LEU A 358 8.15 -3.10 15.05
CA LEU A 358 9.24 -2.61 15.89
C LEU A 358 9.40 -3.45 17.17
N ARG A 359 8.31 -3.92 17.78
CA ARG A 359 8.36 -4.84 18.93
C ARG A 359 8.96 -6.19 18.55
N SER A 360 8.62 -6.72 17.37
CA SER A 360 9.21 -7.97 16.87
C SER A 360 10.72 -7.82 16.64
N ALA A 361 11.15 -6.70 16.05
CA ALA A 361 12.57 -6.40 15.87
C ALA A 361 13.28 -6.24 17.23
N ALA A 362 12.68 -5.53 18.17
CA ALA A 362 13.24 -5.32 19.50
C ALA A 362 13.44 -6.65 20.24
N ALA A 363 12.51 -7.59 20.16
CA ALA A 363 12.61 -8.90 20.77
C ALA A 363 13.78 -9.74 20.22
N ILE A 364 14.19 -9.53 18.97
CA ILE A 364 15.34 -10.21 18.36
C ILE A 364 16.67 -9.67 18.89
N ILE A 365 16.76 -8.36 19.11
CA ILE A 365 18.01 -7.68 19.49
C ILE A 365 18.16 -7.49 21.02
N GLU A 366 17.12 -7.80 21.79
CA GLU A 366 17.14 -7.66 23.25
C GLU A 366 18.26 -8.52 23.85
N GLY A 367 19.15 -7.87 24.60
CA GLY A 367 20.27 -8.53 25.28
C GLY A 367 21.45 -8.93 24.38
N LYS A 368 21.52 -8.44 23.14
CA LYS A 368 22.63 -8.70 22.21
C LYS A 368 23.55 -7.51 22.09
#